data_fcadaed1c7c1c15988680571de80149e
#
_entry.id   fcadaed1c7c1c15988680571de80149e
#
_cell.length_a   1.000
_cell.length_b   1.000
_cell.length_c   1.000
_cell.angle_alpha   90.00
_cell.angle_beta   90.00
_cell.angle_gamma   90.00
#
_symmetry.space_group_name_H-M   'P 1'
#
loop_
_entity.id
_entity.type
_entity.pdbx_description
1 polymer ?
#
loop_
_entity_poly.entity_id
_entity_poly.type
_entity_poly.pdbx_seq_one_letter_code
_entity_poly.pdbx_strand_id
1 'polypeptide(L)'
;MIQDLHSHTCYSFCGKDSPETIIEAASRGGVELFGICDHNYGVGFGSFDVYEAKIDTPIDRYNALLKKYYDDISIVKEKYAGKIHVLCGIEVATDSSRARAPLPDNVDISFFDYCLIESLAREDSTTKGDLFAFAERCGCKTVGIAHTDMFSFIASHGEDPYRYFKRMAEQNIFWEMNVSYDSIHNYQEHKYMLEFFRNTEQQAIVRESGVRLSVGFDGHRVEDYLPERVADYCHRITEMRIRMAFEE
;
A
#
# COMPACT_ATOMS: atom_id res chain seq x y z
N MET A 1 -15.25 5.27 8.80
CA MET A 1 -15.09 4.63 7.46
C MET A 1 -14.26 3.37 7.62
N ILE A 2 -14.74 2.23 7.09
CA ILE A 2 -13.95 0.98 7.04
C ILE A 2 -13.21 0.96 5.71
N GLN A 3 -11.88 0.99 5.75
CA GLN A 3 -11.03 0.98 4.56
C GLN A 3 -10.00 -0.14 4.59
N ASP A 4 -9.76 -0.71 3.42
CA ASP A 4 -8.64 -1.62 3.13
C ASP A 4 -7.93 -1.11 1.88
N LEU A 5 -6.70 -0.62 2.01
CA LEU A 5 -5.98 0.01 0.91
C LEU A 5 -4.83 -0.84 0.36
N HIS A 6 -4.76 -2.14 0.72
CA HIS A 6 -3.70 -3.01 0.24
C HIS A 6 -4.23 -4.40 -0.11
N SER A 7 -4.41 -4.64 -1.38
CA SER A 7 -4.90 -5.92 -1.89
C SER A 7 -4.35 -6.20 -3.28
N HIS A 8 -3.90 -7.43 -3.49
CA HIS A 8 -3.34 -7.92 -4.75
C HIS A 8 -4.35 -8.74 -5.53
N THR A 9 -4.27 -8.67 -6.85
CA THR A 9 -5.13 -9.42 -7.76
C THR A 9 -4.30 -10.31 -8.68
N CYS A 10 -4.97 -11.00 -9.61
CA CYS A 10 -4.30 -11.79 -10.64
C CYS A 10 -3.41 -10.96 -11.60
N TYR A 11 -3.37 -9.65 -11.46
CA TYR A 11 -2.40 -8.79 -12.14
C TYR A 11 -1.01 -8.82 -11.48
N SER A 12 -0.93 -9.15 -10.20
CA SER A 12 0.33 -9.46 -9.53
C SER A 12 0.65 -10.95 -9.63
N PHE A 13 1.93 -11.29 -9.61
CA PHE A 13 2.37 -12.69 -9.60
C PHE A 13 1.93 -13.44 -8.31
N CYS A 14 1.74 -12.71 -7.22
CA CYS A 14 1.38 -13.26 -5.90
C CYS A 14 -0.12 -13.37 -5.68
N GLY A 15 -0.92 -12.50 -6.31
CA GLY A 15 -2.38 -12.50 -6.21
C GLY A 15 -3.01 -13.57 -7.10
N LYS A 16 -4.14 -14.15 -6.67
CA LYS A 16 -4.81 -15.24 -7.38
C LYS A 16 -6.13 -14.86 -8.00
N ASP A 17 -6.87 -13.99 -7.33
CA ASP A 17 -8.26 -13.73 -7.67
C ASP A 17 -8.41 -12.54 -8.60
N SER A 18 -9.52 -12.50 -9.35
CA SER A 18 -9.82 -11.34 -10.16
C SER A 18 -10.18 -10.13 -9.30
N PRO A 19 -9.99 -8.90 -9.81
CA PRO A 19 -10.40 -7.68 -9.12
C PRO A 19 -11.84 -7.75 -8.62
N GLU A 20 -12.76 -8.24 -9.43
CA GLU A 20 -14.17 -8.37 -9.06
C GLU A 20 -14.38 -9.30 -7.88
N THR A 21 -13.69 -10.46 -7.86
CA THR A 21 -13.83 -11.45 -6.79
C THR A 21 -13.42 -10.86 -5.43
N ILE A 22 -12.31 -10.13 -5.40
CA ILE A 22 -11.80 -9.51 -4.17
C ILE A 22 -12.69 -8.35 -3.73
N ILE A 23 -13.12 -7.47 -4.66
CA ILE A 23 -14.04 -6.36 -4.37
C ILE A 23 -15.35 -6.88 -3.79
N GLU A 24 -15.91 -7.97 -4.36
CA GLU A 24 -17.13 -8.55 -3.84
C GLU A 24 -16.96 -9.11 -2.41
N ALA A 25 -15.81 -9.69 -2.10
CA ALA A 25 -15.52 -10.16 -0.75
C ALA A 25 -15.42 -8.99 0.23
N ALA A 26 -14.69 -7.92 -0.12
CA ALA A 26 -14.57 -6.72 0.68
C ALA A 26 -15.93 -6.04 0.92
N SER A 27 -16.72 -5.88 -0.15
CA SER A 27 -18.07 -5.28 -0.07
C SER A 27 -19.02 -6.10 0.82
N ARG A 28 -19.01 -7.43 0.71
CA ARG A 28 -19.79 -8.30 1.60
C ARG A 28 -19.35 -8.20 3.06
N GLY A 29 -18.05 -7.97 3.28
CA GLY A 29 -17.47 -7.77 4.60
C GLY A 29 -17.69 -6.39 5.20
N GLY A 30 -18.39 -5.48 4.49
CA GLY A 30 -18.71 -4.14 4.97
C GLY A 30 -17.58 -3.11 4.80
N VAL A 31 -16.57 -3.40 3.97
CA VAL A 31 -15.55 -2.43 3.59
C VAL A 31 -16.19 -1.35 2.71
N GLU A 32 -15.95 -0.08 3.04
CA GLU A 32 -16.54 1.08 2.37
C GLU A 32 -15.60 1.68 1.31
N LEU A 33 -14.29 1.66 1.59
CA LEU A 33 -13.23 2.11 0.70
C LEU A 33 -12.20 0.99 0.50
N PHE A 34 -12.01 0.56 -0.73
CA PHE A 34 -11.16 -0.58 -1.07
C PHE A 34 -10.10 -0.21 -2.11
N GLY A 35 -8.85 -0.50 -1.83
CA GLY A 35 -7.71 -0.26 -2.70
C GLY A 35 -7.22 -1.56 -3.35
N ILE A 36 -7.23 -1.62 -4.68
CA ILE A 36 -6.48 -2.61 -5.44
C ILE A 36 -5.09 -2.02 -5.66
N CYS A 37 -4.05 -2.74 -5.22
CA CYS A 37 -2.68 -2.22 -5.18
C CYS A 37 -1.68 -3.31 -5.59
N ASP A 38 -1.70 -3.67 -6.87
CA ASP A 38 -0.80 -4.68 -7.42
C ASP A 38 0.65 -4.18 -7.50
N HIS A 39 1.63 -5.08 -7.45
CA HIS A 39 3.04 -4.71 -7.51
C HIS A 39 3.45 -4.11 -8.85
N ASN A 40 4.24 -3.04 -8.84
CA ASN A 40 4.76 -2.39 -10.05
C ASN A 40 5.50 -3.37 -10.96
N TYR A 41 6.24 -4.31 -10.41
CA TYR A 41 7.02 -5.30 -11.15
C TYR A 41 6.23 -6.53 -11.60
N GLY A 42 4.95 -6.64 -11.28
CA GLY A 42 4.07 -7.75 -11.65
C GLY A 42 3.01 -7.41 -12.65
N VAL A 43 2.66 -6.15 -12.72
CA VAL A 43 1.53 -5.67 -13.49
C VAL A 43 1.68 -5.98 -14.99
N GLY A 44 0.65 -6.67 -15.52
CA GLY A 44 0.55 -6.97 -16.95
C GLY A 44 1.44 -8.11 -17.44
N PHE A 45 2.20 -8.74 -16.58
CA PHE A 45 3.07 -9.86 -16.96
C PHE A 45 2.49 -11.24 -16.62
N GLY A 46 1.54 -11.34 -15.72
CA GLY A 46 0.61 -12.46 -15.57
C GLY A 46 1.16 -13.85 -15.25
N SER A 47 2.46 -14.03 -14.94
CA SER A 47 3.01 -15.31 -14.53
C SER A 47 4.38 -15.23 -13.89
N PHE A 48 4.79 -16.31 -13.21
CA PHE A 48 6.09 -16.44 -12.57
C PHE A 48 7.31 -16.30 -13.49
N ASP A 49 7.16 -16.54 -14.80
CA ASP A 49 8.23 -16.47 -15.80
C ASP A 49 8.75 -15.06 -16.07
N VAL A 50 8.14 -14.08 -15.44
CA VAL A 50 8.34 -12.66 -15.74
C VAL A 50 9.40 -12.00 -14.89
N TYR A 51 9.87 -12.63 -13.84
CA TYR A 51 10.88 -12.04 -12.96
C TYR A 51 12.19 -11.67 -13.69
N GLU A 52 12.59 -12.46 -14.67
CA GLU A 52 13.80 -12.18 -15.44
C GLU A 52 13.60 -11.10 -16.51
N ALA A 53 12.39 -10.94 -17.03
CA ALA A 53 12.10 -10.00 -18.12
C ALA A 53 11.94 -8.54 -17.68
N LYS A 54 11.74 -8.28 -16.39
CA LYS A 54 11.34 -6.97 -15.87
C LYS A 54 12.44 -5.94 -15.86
N ILE A 55 13.66 -6.33 -15.56
CA ILE A 55 14.81 -5.42 -15.47
C ILE A 55 15.13 -4.83 -16.83
N ASP A 56 14.88 -5.59 -17.91
CA ASP A 56 15.19 -5.20 -19.29
C ASP A 56 13.96 -4.73 -20.08
N THR A 57 12.79 -4.56 -19.44
CA THR A 57 11.60 -4.09 -20.14
C THR A 57 11.77 -2.63 -20.56
N PRO A 58 11.65 -2.30 -21.86
CA PRO A 58 11.70 -0.91 -22.32
C PRO A 58 10.68 -0.04 -21.60
N ILE A 59 11.08 1.17 -21.22
CA ILE A 59 10.25 2.12 -20.45
C ILE A 59 8.89 2.36 -21.10
N ASP A 60 8.84 2.56 -22.41
CA ASP A 60 7.57 2.78 -23.12
C ASP A 60 6.61 1.59 -22.97
N ARG A 61 7.13 0.36 -23.03
CA ARG A 61 6.34 -0.84 -22.80
C ARG A 61 5.89 -0.95 -21.36
N TYR A 62 6.77 -0.60 -20.43
CA TYR A 62 6.44 -0.60 -19.01
C TYR A 62 5.31 0.39 -18.71
N ASN A 63 5.41 1.62 -19.18
CA ASN A 63 4.37 2.65 -19.06
C ASN A 63 3.05 2.20 -19.69
N ALA A 64 3.09 1.58 -20.87
CA ALA A 64 1.90 1.07 -21.54
C ALA A 64 1.20 -0.05 -20.75
N LEU A 65 1.95 -0.94 -20.07
CA LEU A 65 1.40 -1.99 -19.22
C LEU A 65 0.76 -1.44 -17.95
N LEU A 66 1.40 -0.47 -17.29
CA LEU A 66 0.84 0.20 -16.12
C LEU A 66 -0.45 0.96 -16.48
N LYS A 67 -0.42 1.66 -17.62
CA LYS A 67 -1.61 2.39 -18.09
C LYS A 67 -2.76 1.44 -18.41
N LYS A 68 -2.47 0.32 -19.08
CA LYS A 68 -3.47 -0.71 -19.35
C LYS A 68 -4.07 -1.28 -18.06
N TYR A 69 -3.25 -1.59 -17.07
CA TYR A 69 -3.71 -2.04 -15.75
C TYR A 69 -4.65 -1.03 -15.11
N TYR A 70 -4.24 0.25 -15.08
CA TYR A 70 -5.09 1.31 -14.54
C TYR A 70 -6.44 1.41 -15.27
N ASP A 71 -6.44 1.31 -16.59
CA ASP A 71 -7.65 1.37 -17.40
C ASP A 71 -8.56 0.16 -17.13
N ASP A 72 -8.01 -1.05 -17.03
CA ASP A 72 -8.74 -2.26 -16.69
C ASP A 72 -9.40 -2.15 -15.31
N ILE A 73 -8.65 -1.69 -14.28
CA ILE A 73 -9.19 -1.48 -12.94
C ILE A 73 -10.23 -0.35 -12.92
N SER A 74 -10.06 0.70 -13.72
CA SER A 74 -11.04 1.80 -13.83
C SER A 74 -12.39 1.31 -14.33
N ILE A 75 -12.42 0.37 -15.26
CA ILE A 75 -13.67 -0.28 -15.73
C ILE A 75 -14.34 -1.04 -14.57
N VAL A 76 -13.55 -1.74 -13.78
CA VAL A 76 -14.07 -2.49 -12.61
C VAL A 76 -14.59 -1.51 -11.55
N LYS A 77 -13.88 -0.41 -11.27
CA LYS A 77 -14.35 0.66 -10.36
C LYS A 77 -15.75 1.16 -10.74
N GLU A 78 -15.97 1.47 -12.02
CA GLU A 78 -17.26 1.94 -12.53
C GLU A 78 -18.38 0.91 -12.30
N LYS A 79 -18.08 -0.38 -12.51
CA LYS A 79 -19.03 -1.49 -12.31
C LYS A 79 -19.51 -1.59 -10.85
N TYR A 80 -18.65 -1.24 -9.90
CA TYR A 80 -18.98 -1.31 -8.46
C TYR A 80 -19.37 0.04 -7.85
N ALA A 81 -19.38 1.12 -8.63
CA ALA A 81 -19.81 2.42 -8.18
C ALA A 81 -21.22 2.35 -7.55
N GLY A 82 -21.37 2.93 -6.35
CA GLY A 82 -22.60 2.87 -5.56
C GLY A 82 -22.74 1.66 -4.64
N LYS A 83 -21.82 0.69 -4.70
CA LYS A 83 -21.75 -0.44 -3.74
C LYS A 83 -20.58 -0.29 -2.78
N ILE A 84 -19.42 0.03 -3.31
CA ILE A 84 -18.18 0.21 -2.60
C ILE A 84 -17.32 1.21 -3.37
N HIS A 85 -16.60 2.08 -2.65
CA HIS A 85 -15.66 2.98 -3.30
C HIS A 85 -14.34 2.23 -3.54
N VAL A 86 -13.95 2.09 -4.82
CA VAL A 86 -12.73 1.39 -5.21
C VAL A 86 -11.68 2.40 -5.67
N LEU A 87 -10.45 2.25 -5.19
CA LEU A 87 -9.27 2.98 -5.64
C LEU A 87 -8.34 2.06 -6.42
N CYS A 88 -7.71 2.59 -7.46
CA CYS A 88 -6.63 1.93 -8.19
C CYS A 88 -5.28 2.45 -7.68
N GLY A 89 -4.63 1.68 -6.83
CA GLY A 89 -3.28 1.93 -6.35
C GLY A 89 -2.22 1.14 -7.11
N ILE A 90 -0.98 1.35 -6.72
CA ILE A 90 0.18 0.58 -7.18
C ILE A 90 1.17 0.41 -6.02
N GLU A 91 1.60 -0.82 -5.73
CA GLU A 91 2.66 -1.05 -4.76
C GLU A 91 4.03 -0.98 -5.44
N VAL A 92 4.87 -0.09 -4.93
CA VAL A 92 6.14 0.31 -5.53
C VAL A 92 7.30 -0.24 -4.72
N ALA A 93 8.04 -1.19 -5.30
CA ALA A 93 9.25 -1.71 -4.69
C ALA A 93 10.39 -0.69 -4.73
N THR A 94 11.15 -0.66 -3.65
CA THR A 94 12.38 0.16 -3.54
C THR A 94 13.64 -0.68 -3.50
N ASP A 95 13.54 -2.00 -3.45
CA ASP A 95 14.66 -2.94 -3.42
C ASP A 95 14.69 -3.85 -4.64
N SER A 96 15.88 -4.44 -4.89
CA SER A 96 16.07 -5.49 -5.89
C SER A 96 16.22 -6.83 -5.21
N SER A 97 15.31 -7.76 -5.50
CA SER A 97 15.43 -9.15 -5.11
C SER A 97 14.97 -10.06 -6.25
N ARG A 98 15.09 -11.40 -6.10
CA ARG A 98 14.55 -12.34 -7.10
C ARG A 98 13.06 -12.11 -7.40
N ALA A 99 12.33 -11.61 -6.43
CA ALA A 99 10.89 -11.39 -6.52
C ALA A 99 10.49 -9.93 -6.76
N ARG A 100 11.42 -8.99 -6.66
CA ARG A 100 11.14 -7.56 -6.71
C ARG A 100 12.05 -6.86 -7.70
N ALA A 101 11.50 -5.85 -8.35
CA ALA A 101 12.24 -4.90 -9.16
C ALA A 101 11.82 -3.49 -8.77
N PRO A 102 12.76 -2.62 -8.38
CA PRO A 102 12.44 -1.26 -8.00
C PRO A 102 11.82 -0.50 -9.19
N LEU A 103 10.98 0.48 -8.87
CA LEU A 103 10.38 1.34 -9.88
C LEU A 103 11.49 2.05 -10.68
N PRO A 104 11.55 1.90 -12.02
CA PRO A 104 12.52 2.61 -12.82
C PRO A 104 12.31 4.13 -12.80
N ASP A 105 13.39 4.91 -12.92
CA ASP A 105 13.36 6.38 -12.74
C ASP A 105 12.44 7.13 -13.71
N ASN A 106 12.22 6.62 -14.91
CA ASN A 106 11.44 7.30 -15.95
C ASN A 106 10.04 6.68 -16.16
N VAL A 107 9.54 5.93 -15.18
CA VAL A 107 8.20 5.35 -15.22
C VAL A 107 7.21 6.32 -14.61
N ASP A 108 6.14 6.62 -15.35
CA ASP A 108 5.06 7.48 -14.89
C ASP A 108 3.98 6.64 -14.16
N ILE A 109 3.76 6.95 -12.90
CA ILE A 109 2.69 6.38 -12.06
C ILE A 109 1.78 7.47 -11.47
N SER A 110 1.91 8.72 -11.92
CA SER A 110 1.18 9.86 -11.37
C SER A 110 -0.34 9.78 -11.56
N PHE A 111 -0.81 8.95 -12.47
CA PHE A 111 -2.23 8.75 -12.76
C PHE A 111 -2.95 7.77 -11.82
N PHE A 112 -2.22 7.03 -10.98
CA PHE A 112 -2.85 6.19 -9.95
C PHE A 112 -3.49 7.03 -8.85
N ASP A 113 -4.57 6.53 -8.24
CA ASP A 113 -5.24 7.21 -7.13
C ASP A 113 -4.28 7.37 -5.94
N TYR A 114 -3.37 6.40 -5.74
CA TYR A 114 -2.28 6.44 -4.76
C TYR A 114 -1.19 5.44 -5.13
N CYS A 115 -0.05 5.52 -4.44
CA CYS A 115 0.93 4.44 -4.43
C CYS A 115 1.30 4.04 -3.00
N LEU A 116 1.66 2.77 -2.81
CA LEU A 116 2.27 2.26 -1.58
C LEU A 116 3.75 2.01 -1.83
N ILE A 117 4.62 2.54 -0.98
CA ILE A 117 6.08 2.31 -1.06
C ILE A 117 6.42 1.14 -0.15
N GLU A 118 6.87 0.02 -0.74
CA GLU A 118 7.36 -1.14 0.00
C GLU A 118 8.89 -1.15 0.14
N SER A 119 9.38 -1.90 1.13
CA SER A 119 10.82 -2.14 1.35
C SER A 119 11.65 -0.89 1.68
N LEU A 120 11.00 0.19 2.16
CA LEU A 120 11.64 1.47 2.46
C LEU A 120 12.86 1.34 3.39
N ALA A 121 12.78 0.49 4.42
CA ALA A 121 13.79 0.35 5.48
C ALA A 121 14.93 -0.61 5.11
N ARG A 122 14.97 -1.16 3.90
CA ARG A 122 16.05 -2.05 3.48
C ARG A 122 17.34 -1.29 3.15
N GLU A 123 18.48 -1.91 3.42
CA GLU A 123 19.81 -1.34 3.12
C GLU A 123 20.02 -1.09 1.62
N ASP A 124 19.43 -1.94 0.76
CA ASP A 124 19.49 -1.85 -0.70
C ASP A 124 18.35 -1.02 -1.32
N SER A 125 17.58 -0.31 -0.47
CA SER A 125 16.49 0.56 -0.94
C SER A 125 17.00 1.69 -1.85
N THR A 126 16.37 1.84 -3.00
CA THR A 126 16.68 2.91 -3.97
C THR A 126 16.32 4.30 -3.47
N THR A 127 15.55 4.40 -2.38
CA THR A 127 15.27 5.67 -1.71
C THR A 127 16.50 6.28 -1.05
N LYS A 128 17.50 5.47 -0.73
CA LYS A 128 18.72 5.87 0.01
C LYS A 128 18.41 6.64 1.30
N GLY A 129 17.29 6.31 1.96
CA GLY A 129 16.80 6.95 3.16
C GLY A 129 16.00 8.24 2.95
N ASP A 130 15.88 8.74 1.73
CA ASP A 130 15.08 9.94 1.43
C ASP A 130 13.69 9.54 0.88
N LEU A 131 12.77 9.27 1.81
CA LEU A 131 11.37 8.99 1.51
C LEU A 131 10.73 10.13 0.70
N PHE A 132 11.01 11.37 1.06
CA PHE A 132 10.30 12.51 0.51
C PHE A 132 10.68 12.78 -0.95
N ALA A 133 11.96 12.71 -1.28
CA ALA A 133 12.40 12.78 -2.67
C ALA A 133 11.85 11.62 -3.51
N PHE A 134 11.76 10.42 -2.91
CA PHE A 134 11.19 9.27 -3.62
C PHE A 134 9.68 9.44 -3.85
N ALA A 135 8.92 9.90 -2.85
CA ALA A 135 7.50 10.18 -2.98
C ALA A 135 7.21 11.26 -4.03
N GLU A 136 8.02 12.34 -4.05
CA GLU A 136 7.94 13.38 -5.09
C GLU A 136 8.19 12.79 -6.48
N ARG A 137 9.18 11.91 -6.63
CA ARG A 137 9.46 11.22 -7.89
C ARG A 137 8.31 10.33 -8.36
N CYS A 138 7.59 9.67 -7.47
CA CYS A 138 6.42 8.88 -7.80
C CYS A 138 5.32 9.72 -8.44
N GLY A 139 5.20 10.99 -8.06
CA GLY A 139 4.25 11.94 -8.64
C GLY A 139 2.78 11.66 -8.32
N CYS A 140 2.46 10.61 -7.54
CA CYS A 140 1.11 10.32 -7.10
C CYS A 140 0.63 11.40 -6.11
N LYS A 141 -0.64 11.79 -6.24
CA LYS A 141 -1.25 12.79 -5.36
C LYS A 141 -1.25 12.36 -3.89
N THR A 142 -1.35 11.07 -3.64
CA THR A 142 -1.36 10.47 -2.31
C THR A 142 -0.38 9.30 -2.31
N VAL A 143 0.49 9.25 -1.30
CA VAL A 143 1.51 8.21 -1.15
C VAL A 143 1.32 7.53 0.19
N GLY A 144 1.46 6.22 0.24
CA GLY A 144 1.46 5.44 1.47
C GLY A 144 2.76 4.69 1.66
N ILE A 145 3.05 4.32 2.90
CA ILE A 145 4.18 3.48 3.25
C ILE A 145 3.66 2.12 3.70
N ALA A 146 3.94 1.10 2.89
CA ALA A 146 3.51 -0.27 3.14
C ALA A 146 4.34 -0.93 4.26
N HIS A 147 3.69 -1.73 5.10
CA HIS A 147 4.22 -2.67 6.11
C HIS A 147 5.63 -2.33 6.67
N THR A 148 5.92 -1.06 6.90
CA THR A 148 7.21 -0.58 7.41
C THR A 148 7.11 -0.09 8.85
N ASP A 149 8.05 -0.49 9.71
CA ASP A 149 8.23 0.09 11.03
C ASP A 149 8.81 1.51 10.91
N MET A 150 7.90 2.50 10.84
CA MET A 150 8.30 3.90 10.66
C MET A 150 9.05 4.47 11.86
N PHE A 151 8.75 4.05 13.10
CA PHE A 151 9.50 4.54 14.26
C PHE A 151 10.94 4.05 14.23
N SER A 152 11.19 2.77 13.93
CA SER A 152 12.54 2.24 13.76
C SER A 152 13.26 2.88 12.56
N PHE A 153 12.55 3.07 11.45
CA PHE A 153 13.10 3.75 10.27
C PHE A 153 13.55 5.17 10.57
N ILE A 154 12.71 5.99 11.20
CA ILE A 154 13.00 7.38 11.57
C ILE A 154 14.17 7.43 12.54
N ALA A 155 14.17 6.56 13.56
CA ALA A 155 15.25 6.49 14.54
C ALA A 155 16.60 6.12 13.91
N SER A 156 16.61 5.22 12.93
CA SER A 156 17.84 4.82 12.21
C SER A 156 18.48 5.97 11.42
N HIS A 157 17.69 7.00 11.08
CA HIS A 157 18.15 8.22 10.41
C HIS A 157 18.46 9.37 11.38
N GLY A 158 18.30 9.14 12.69
CA GLY A 158 18.55 10.17 13.72
C GLY A 158 17.54 11.32 13.70
N GLU A 159 16.36 11.10 13.13
CA GLU A 159 15.31 12.09 13.00
C GLU A 159 14.35 12.09 14.20
N ASP A 160 13.69 13.21 14.43
CA ASP A 160 12.62 13.31 15.43
C ASP A 160 11.30 12.78 14.86
N PRO A 161 10.63 11.79 15.50
CA PRO A 161 9.46 11.15 14.92
C PRO A 161 8.27 12.10 14.74
N TYR A 162 8.04 13.05 15.68
CA TYR A 162 6.94 14.00 15.52
C TYR A 162 7.15 14.90 14.29
N ARG A 163 8.36 15.42 14.09
CA ARG A 163 8.69 16.28 12.95
C ARG A 163 8.63 15.51 11.64
N TYR A 164 9.09 14.27 11.66
CA TYR A 164 9.06 13.41 10.47
C TYR A 164 7.62 13.10 10.03
N PHE A 165 6.77 12.64 10.96
CA PHE A 165 5.36 12.39 10.67
C PHE A 165 4.60 13.67 10.28
N LYS A 166 4.92 14.80 10.89
CA LYS A 166 4.34 16.08 10.47
C LYS A 166 4.69 16.43 9.03
N ARG A 167 5.95 16.23 8.62
CA ARG A 167 6.36 16.40 7.22
C ARG A 167 5.65 15.42 6.28
N MET A 168 5.44 14.17 6.68
CA MET A 168 4.62 13.21 5.92
C MET A 168 3.19 13.73 5.73
N ALA A 169 2.56 14.23 6.80
CA ALA A 169 1.22 14.80 6.72
C ALA A 169 1.13 16.00 5.76
N GLU A 170 2.12 16.92 5.80
CA GLU A 170 2.22 18.09 4.93
C GLU A 170 2.39 17.72 3.44
N GLN A 171 2.97 16.55 3.14
CA GLN A 171 3.17 16.03 1.79
C GLN A 171 2.14 14.97 1.37
N ASN A 172 1.05 14.84 2.13
CA ASN A 172 0.00 13.85 1.87
C ASN A 172 0.53 12.40 1.79
N ILE A 173 1.49 12.09 2.68
CA ILE A 173 2.03 10.74 2.84
C ILE A 173 1.37 10.12 4.08
N PHE A 174 0.74 8.95 3.92
CA PHE A 174 0.13 8.19 5.01
C PHE A 174 0.97 6.97 5.39
N TRP A 175 0.73 6.42 6.57
CA TRP A 175 1.38 5.21 7.05
C TRP A 175 0.39 4.06 7.17
N GLU A 176 0.73 2.90 6.62
CA GLU A 176 -0.11 1.72 6.66
C GLU A 176 0.03 0.95 7.97
N MET A 177 -1.11 0.58 8.54
CA MET A 177 -1.26 -0.50 9.51
C MET A 177 -1.59 -1.78 8.73
N ASN A 178 -0.57 -2.58 8.45
CA ASN A 178 -0.75 -3.84 7.72
C ASN A 178 -1.26 -4.91 8.69
N VAL A 179 -2.48 -5.35 8.44
CA VAL A 179 -3.20 -6.29 9.29
C VAL A 179 -3.27 -7.69 8.71
N SER A 180 -2.38 -8.01 7.79
CA SER A 180 -2.30 -9.34 7.16
C SER A 180 -2.25 -10.46 8.21
N TYR A 181 -3.00 -11.51 7.94
CA TYR A 181 -3.00 -12.72 8.77
C TYR A 181 -3.49 -13.89 7.92
N ASP A 182 -2.69 -14.30 6.97
CA ASP A 182 -3.02 -15.28 5.94
C ASP A 182 -1.91 -16.32 5.74
N SER A 183 -2.14 -17.23 4.82
CA SER A 183 -1.23 -18.32 4.51
C SER A 183 0.09 -17.84 3.88
N ILE A 184 0.08 -16.73 3.14
CA ILE A 184 1.28 -16.15 2.52
C ILE A 184 2.17 -15.52 3.57
N HIS A 185 1.58 -14.84 4.55
CA HIS A 185 2.27 -14.24 5.69
C HIS A 185 2.49 -15.22 6.85
N ASN A 186 2.29 -16.54 6.63
CA ASN A 186 2.45 -17.59 7.64
C ASN A 186 1.64 -17.34 8.93
N TYR A 187 0.50 -16.66 8.82
CA TYR A 187 -0.36 -16.27 9.95
C TYR A 187 0.41 -15.50 11.05
N GLN A 188 1.33 -14.61 10.62
CA GLN A 188 2.12 -13.78 11.52
C GLN A 188 1.73 -12.31 11.39
N GLU A 189 1.52 -11.67 12.52
CA GLU A 189 1.23 -10.25 12.57
C GLU A 189 2.51 -9.40 12.52
N HIS A 190 2.44 -8.24 11.91
CA HIS A 190 3.55 -7.28 11.90
C HIS A 190 3.83 -6.74 13.29
N LYS A 191 5.07 -6.89 13.77
CA LYS A 191 5.49 -6.49 15.12
C LYS A 191 5.30 -4.98 15.36
N TYR A 192 5.62 -4.14 14.37
CA TYR A 192 5.49 -2.68 14.49
C TYR A 192 4.03 -2.27 14.73
N MET A 193 3.10 -2.93 14.06
CA MET A 193 1.68 -2.69 14.23
C MET A 193 1.23 -3.06 15.65
N LEU A 194 1.59 -4.26 16.12
CA LEU A 194 1.26 -4.71 17.48
C LEU A 194 1.85 -3.77 18.55
N GLU A 195 3.06 -3.27 18.33
CA GLU A 195 3.71 -2.30 19.20
C GLU A 195 2.97 -0.98 19.20
N PHE A 196 2.69 -0.41 18.03
CA PHE A 196 1.96 0.85 17.88
C PHE A 196 0.61 0.82 18.62
N PHE A 197 -0.18 -0.26 18.49
CA PHE A 197 -1.48 -0.38 19.15
C PHE A 197 -1.40 -0.56 20.67
N ARG A 198 -0.21 -0.79 21.23
CA ARG A 198 0.05 -0.86 22.68
C ARG A 198 0.77 0.34 23.24
N ASN A 199 1.38 1.16 22.40
CA ASN A 199 2.25 2.26 22.78
C ASN A 199 1.53 3.61 22.67
N THR A 200 1.02 4.11 23.81
CA THR A 200 0.27 5.37 23.87
C THR A 200 1.11 6.61 23.51
N GLU A 201 2.43 6.55 23.69
CA GLU A 201 3.33 7.65 23.29
C GLU A 201 3.44 7.72 21.76
N GLN A 202 3.65 6.59 21.08
CA GLN A 202 3.65 6.53 19.62
C GLN A 202 2.31 7.00 19.05
N GLN A 203 1.18 6.58 19.65
CA GLN A 203 -0.15 7.02 19.23
C GLN A 203 -0.35 8.53 19.40
N ALA A 204 0.18 9.12 20.47
CA ALA A 204 0.13 10.56 20.69
C ALA A 204 0.94 11.31 19.62
N ILE A 205 2.17 10.88 19.32
CA ILE A 205 3.02 11.45 18.28
C ILE A 205 2.31 11.43 16.92
N VAL A 206 1.76 10.30 16.52
CA VAL A 206 1.06 10.14 15.24
C VAL A 206 -0.17 11.04 15.17
N ARG A 207 -0.99 11.05 16.22
CA ARG A 207 -2.19 11.91 16.29
C ARG A 207 -1.87 13.40 16.20
N GLU A 208 -0.86 13.86 16.98
CA GLU A 208 -0.51 15.26 17.07
C GLU A 208 0.26 15.78 15.84
N SER A 209 1.00 14.91 15.16
CA SER A 209 1.66 15.24 13.88
C SER A 209 0.66 15.47 12.74
N GLY A 210 -0.53 14.86 12.85
CA GLY A 210 -1.56 14.91 11.83
C GLY A 210 -1.34 13.95 10.66
N VAL A 211 -0.34 13.07 10.72
CA VAL A 211 -0.18 12.02 9.72
C VAL A 211 -1.40 11.10 9.73
N ARG A 212 -1.82 10.70 8.55
CA ARG A 212 -2.97 9.78 8.39
C ARG A 212 -2.49 8.34 8.43
N LEU A 213 -3.33 7.46 8.94
CA LEU A 213 -3.11 6.02 8.86
C LEU A 213 -4.05 5.38 7.83
N SER A 214 -3.61 4.28 7.25
CA SER A 214 -4.50 3.37 6.52
C SER A 214 -4.49 1.99 7.19
N VAL A 215 -5.51 1.20 6.89
CA VAL A 215 -5.49 -0.23 7.12
C VAL A 215 -5.30 -0.90 5.77
N GLY A 216 -4.42 -1.90 5.71
CA GLY A 216 -4.20 -2.75 4.56
C GLY A 216 -4.18 -4.22 4.99
N PHE A 217 -4.97 -5.06 4.36
CA PHE A 217 -4.94 -6.50 4.63
C PHE A 217 -3.78 -7.18 3.90
N ASP A 218 -3.28 -6.58 2.82
CA ASP A 218 -2.25 -7.17 1.96
C ASP A 218 -2.72 -8.53 1.39
N GLY A 219 -3.97 -8.53 0.97
CA GLY A 219 -4.71 -9.72 0.58
C GLY A 219 -4.26 -10.27 -0.77
N HIS A 220 -3.96 -11.57 -0.82
CA HIS A 220 -3.51 -12.26 -2.03
C HIS A 220 -4.52 -13.30 -2.54
N ARG A 221 -5.46 -13.69 -1.69
CA ARG A 221 -6.48 -14.71 -1.96
C ARG A 221 -7.76 -14.38 -1.21
N VAL A 222 -8.88 -14.50 -1.89
CA VAL A 222 -10.18 -14.24 -1.28
C VAL A 222 -10.51 -15.24 -0.16
N GLU A 223 -10.02 -16.47 -0.25
CA GLU A 223 -10.23 -17.51 0.75
C GLU A 223 -9.59 -17.23 2.12
N ASP A 224 -8.52 -16.41 2.10
CA ASP A 224 -7.77 -16.00 3.30
C ASP A 224 -8.20 -14.61 3.80
N TYR A 225 -9.08 -13.90 3.08
CA TYR A 225 -9.43 -12.51 3.38
C TYR A 225 -10.35 -12.40 4.60
N LEU A 226 -9.97 -11.55 5.56
CA LEU A 226 -10.65 -11.35 6.84
C LEU A 226 -11.14 -9.90 7.00
N PRO A 227 -12.27 -9.51 6.37
CA PRO A 227 -12.78 -8.14 6.44
C PRO A 227 -13.14 -7.69 7.85
N GLU A 228 -13.55 -8.60 8.73
CA GLU A 228 -13.81 -8.30 10.15
C GLU A 228 -12.54 -7.83 10.87
N ARG A 229 -11.37 -8.34 10.49
CA ARG A 229 -10.09 -7.90 11.02
C ARG A 229 -9.75 -6.48 10.55
N VAL A 230 -10.00 -6.19 9.27
CA VAL A 230 -9.87 -4.83 8.72
C VAL A 230 -10.75 -3.85 9.51
N ALA A 231 -12.02 -4.21 9.70
CA ALA A 231 -12.97 -3.38 10.44
C ALA A 231 -12.54 -3.13 11.89
N ASP A 232 -12.04 -4.15 12.59
CA ASP A 232 -11.55 -4.01 13.97
C ASP A 232 -10.44 -2.96 14.06
N TYR A 233 -9.44 -3.04 13.19
CA TYR A 233 -8.33 -2.09 13.20
C TYR A 233 -8.73 -0.68 12.76
N CYS A 234 -9.66 -0.52 11.82
CA CYS A 234 -10.24 0.78 11.48
C CYS A 234 -10.95 1.42 12.70
N HIS A 235 -11.72 0.63 13.45
CA HIS A 235 -12.38 1.11 14.67
C HIS A 235 -11.35 1.54 15.72
N ARG A 236 -10.32 0.75 15.96
CA ARG A 236 -9.24 1.08 16.91
C ARG A 236 -8.53 2.37 16.55
N ILE A 237 -8.22 2.62 15.26
CA ILE A 237 -7.63 3.87 14.79
C ILE A 237 -8.57 5.06 15.07
N THR A 238 -9.87 4.89 14.80
CA THR A 238 -10.89 5.91 15.06
C THR A 238 -11.01 6.23 16.56
N GLU A 239 -10.98 5.21 17.44
CA GLU A 239 -11.00 5.40 18.90
C GLU A 239 -9.79 6.19 19.41
N MET A 240 -8.63 6.01 18.79
CA MET A 240 -7.41 6.80 19.08
C MET A 240 -7.49 8.24 18.54
N ARG A 241 -8.56 8.60 17.81
CA ARG A 241 -8.74 9.93 17.17
C ARG A 241 -7.62 10.26 16.20
N ILE A 242 -7.12 9.27 15.49
CA ILE A 242 -6.17 9.42 14.38
C ILE A 242 -6.98 9.39 13.08
N ARG A 243 -6.71 10.34 12.19
CA ARG A 243 -7.40 10.40 10.90
C ARG A 243 -6.92 9.28 9.99
N MET A 244 -7.85 8.72 9.25
CA MET A 244 -7.53 7.72 8.25
C MET A 244 -7.21 8.36 6.88
N ALA A 245 -6.48 7.64 6.05
CA ALA A 245 -6.22 8.05 4.67
C ALA A 245 -7.56 8.21 3.93
N PHE A 246 -7.65 9.22 3.04
CA PHE A 246 -8.86 9.56 2.26
C PHE A 246 -10.10 9.97 3.09
N GLU A 247 -9.99 10.17 4.39
CA GLU A 247 -11.02 10.90 5.15
C GLU A 247 -10.91 12.39 4.87
N GLU A 248 -12.09 13.03 4.63
CA GLU A 248 -12.21 14.48 4.46
C GLU A 248 -11.95 15.27 5.76
#